data_770b2ada9e3bb4b8bb0e04b8b55bce1f
#
_entry.id   770b2ada9e3bb4b8bb0e04b8b55bce1f
#
_cell.length_a   1.000
_cell.length_b   1.000
_cell.length_c   1.000
_cell.angle_alpha   90.00
_cell.angle_beta   90.00
_cell.angle_gamma   90.00
#
_symmetry.space_group_name_H-M   'P 1'
#
loop_
_entity.id
_entity.type
_entity.pdbx_description
1 polymer ?
#
loop_
_entity_poly.entity_id
_entity_poly.type
_entity_poly.pdbx_seq_one_letter_code
_entity_poly.pdbx_strand_id
1 'polypeptide(L)'
;MRLVLWVQPMWRGGRTQMAKWVFSEAVFDGLALGPASLCIENAKIVEVTPHARRGAEIKGVISPGFLDLQVNGGGGVLVNTEPDRIADVCAAHRRFGTIGIMPTVITDAAEILEAVADAIIAIKDDVLGVHIEGPHIAMSKRGTHAAEHVRPLDQRTITVVKRLRDAGVPVLLTLAPEVVGSAAIAELVAMGVIVSLGHSDASATEAEEGFAAGAQAVTHLFNAMSPMTHRAAGLAGAAMEHAPFVGLIADGIHVEDRVLKIAVRATKGQIFLVSDAMPTVGGPDQFDLYGNTIRVEHGRLINAEGALAGAHTTMAEGVARLIGLGVPPVTALHMAISHPAALIGRADLASLVGRSVRDVIVLNSAWELNGCIAEH
;
A
#
# COMPACT_ATOMS: atom_id res chain seq x y z
N MET A 1 -25.94 17.76 68.29
CA MET A 1 -26.48 17.62 66.95
C MET A 1 -25.37 17.23 66.00
N ARG A 2 -25.18 15.91 65.75
CA ARG A 2 -24.12 15.41 64.83
C ARG A 2 -24.78 15.11 63.50
N LEU A 3 -24.41 15.82 62.45
CA LEU A 3 -24.79 15.49 61.06
C LEU A 3 -23.96 14.27 60.61
N VAL A 4 -24.65 13.18 60.26
CA VAL A 4 -24.09 12.01 59.58
C VAL A 4 -24.24 12.24 58.08
N LEU A 5 -23.14 12.53 57.38
CA LEU A 5 -23.11 12.56 55.94
C LEU A 5 -23.04 11.12 55.40
N TRP A 6 -24.10 10.68 54.76
CA TRP A 6 -24.10 9.47 53.97
C TRP A 6 -23.38 9.69 52.64
N VAL A 7 -22.18 9.09 52.49
CA VAL A 7 -21.49 8.98 51.21
C VAL A 7 -22.03 7.73 50.50
N GLN A 8 -22.80 7.95 49.45
CA GLN A 8 -23.17 6.84 48.53
C GLN A 8 -21.96 6.40 47.73
N PRO A 9 -21.64 5.10 47.65
CA PRO A 9 -20.61 4.60 46.76
C PRO A 9 -21.12 4.69 45.30
N MET A 10 -20.50 5.56 44.48
CA MET A 10 -20.70 5.55 43.07
C MET A 10 -20.04 4.28 42.45
N TRP A 11 -20.79 3.23 42.36
CA TRP A 11 -20.48 2.09 41.51
C TRP A 11 -20.65 2.53 40.04
N ARG A 12 -19.58 2.95 39.41
CA ARG A 12 -19.48 2.97 37.93
C ARG A 12 -19.19 1.54 37.49
N GLY A 13 -20.24 0.74 37.37
CA GLY A 13 -20.21 -0.56 36.74
C GLY A 13 -19.92 -0.36 35.25
N GLY A 14 -18.68 -0.36 34.82
CA GLY A 14 -18.32 -0.63 33.44
C GLY A 14 -18.83 -2.04 33.14
N ARG A 15 -19.85 -2.19 32.26
CA ARG A 15 -20.23 -3.48 31.71
C ARG A 15 -18.99 -4.01 30.98
N THR A 16 -18.30 -4.95 31.57
CA THR A 16 -17.31 -5.78 30.87
C THR A 16 -18.12 -6.51 29.80
N GLN A 17 -17.92 -6.13 28.55
CA GLN A 17 -18.58 -6.82 27.43
C GLN A 17 -18.00 -8.24 27.44
N MET A 18 -18.90 -9.26 27.59
CA MET A 18 -18.46 -10.66 27.62
C MET A 18 -17.71 -10.99 26.35
N ALA A 19 -16.63 -11.76 26.46
CA ALA A 19 -15.85 -12.24 25.34
C ALA A 19 -16.77 -12.94 24.33
N LYS A 20 -16.75 -12.49 23.07
CA LYS A 20 -17.47 -13.12 21.94
C LYS A 20 -16.47 -13.97 21.17
N TRP A 21 -16.82 -15.24 20.93
CA TRP A 21 -16.07 -16.12 20.08
C TRP A 21 -16.73 -16.25 18.71
N VAL A 22 -15.92 -16.21 17.67
CA VAL A 22 -16.31 -16.55 16.30
C VAL A 22 -15.27 -17.48 15.71
N PHE A 23 -15.64 -18.30 14.71
CA PHE A 23 -14.68 -19.11 13.99
C PHE A 23 -14.92 -19.08 12.49
N SER A 24 -13.88 -19.40 11.70
CA SER A 24 -13.97 -19.67 10.28
C SER A 24 -13.07 -20.85 9.92
N GLU A 25 -13.45 -21.58 8.87
CA GLU A 25 -12.61 -22.63 8.26
C GLU A 25 -11.37 -22.06 7.57
N ALA A 26 -11.34 -20.74 7.31
CA ALA A 26 -10.23 -20.06 6.68
C ALA A 26 -9.97 -18.72 7.39
N VAL A 27 -8.93 -18.70 8.21
CA VAL A 27 -8.42 -17.48 8.89
C VAL A 27 -6.98 -17.29 8.47
N PHE A 28 -6.67 -16.14 7.92
CA PHE A 28 -5.29 -15.70 7.67
C PHE A 28 -4.84 -14.86 8.86
N ASP A 29 -3.85 -15.33 9.60
CA ASP A 29 -3.35 -14.67 10.82
C ASP A 29 -2.10 -13.79 10.58
N GLY A 30 -1.76 -13.57 9.32
CA GLY A 30 -0.55 -12.87 8.88
C GLY A 30 0.60 -13.80 8.50
N LEU A 31 0.52 -15.09 8.85
CA LEU A 31 1.54 -16.10 8.58
C LEU A 31 0.97 -17.32 7.82
N ALA A 32 -0.17 -17.81 8.26
CA ALA A 32 -0.78 -19.01 7.72
C ALA A 32 -2.27 -18.80 7.46
N LEU A 33 -2.82 -19.64 6.58
CA LEU A 33 -4.24 -19.69 6.27
C LEU A 33 -4.77 -21.06 6.70
N GLY A 34 -5.74 -21.08 7.61
CA GLY A 34 -6.35 -22.31 8.12
C GLY A 34 -7.52 -22.05 9.04
N PRO A 35 -8.18 -23.13 9.54
CA PRO A 35 -9.28 -22.98 10.48
C PRO A 35 -8.81 -22.41 11.82
N ALA A 36 -9.53 -21.42 12.34
CA ALA A 36 -9.24 -20.85 13.65
C ALA A 36 -10.49 -20.19 14.28
N SER A 37 -10.47 -20.05 15.61
CA SER A 37 -11.41 -19.25 16.38
C SER A 37 -10.76 -17.97 16.88
N LEU A 38 -11.52 -16.88 16.88
CA LEU A 38 -11.11 -15.56 17.34
C LEU A 38 -11.94 -15.17 18.58
N CYS A 39 -11.24 -14.74 19.62
CA CYS A 39 -11.87 -14.11 20.79
C CYS A 39 -11.91 -12.60 20.61
N ILE A 40 -13.09 -12.03 20.77
CA ILE A 40 -13.33 -10.59 20.61
C ILE A 40 -13.75 -10.02 21.97
N GLU A 41 -12.98 -9.02 22.43
CA GLU A 41 -13.28 -8.23 23.62
C GLU A 41 -13.15 -6.74 23.31
N ASN A 42 -14.09 -5.92 23.72
CA ASN A 42 -14.06 -4.47 23.51
C ASN A 42 -13.76 -4.07 22.05
N ALA A 43 -14.42 -4.76 21.11
CA ALA A 43 -14.25 -4.58 19.66
C ALA A 43 -12.81 -4.79 19.14
N LYS A 44 -12.00 -5.60 19.84
CA LYS A 44 -10.66 -6.01 19.40
C LYS A 44 -10.53 -7.52 19.45
N ILE A 45 -9.71 -8.07 18.57
CA ILE A 45 -9.30 -9.46 18.62
C ILE A 45 -8.24 -9.58 19.74
N VAL A 46 -8.53 -10.38 20.76
CA VAL A 46 -7.60 -10.57 21.89
C VAL A 46 -6.88 -11.92 21.83
N GLU A 47 -7.44 -12.90 21.11
CA GLU A 47 -6.86 -14.23 20.95
C GLU A 47 -7.24 -14.83 19.60
N VAL A 48 -6.32 -15.56 18.99
CA VAL A 48 -6.53 -16.43 17.83
C VAL A 48 -6.13 -17.84 18.25
N THR A 49 -7.07 -18.79 18.18
CA THR A 49 -6.82 -20.20 18.54
C THR A 49 -6.89 -21.05 17.26
N PRO A 50 -5.75 -21.47 16.68
CA PRO A 50 -5.71 -22.33 15.50
C PRO A 50 -6.45 -23.67 15.75
N HIS A 51 -7.11 -24.17 14.71
CA HIS A 51 -7.86 -25.43 14.69
C HIS A 51 -9.01 -25.54 15.70
N ALA A 52 -9.34 -24.47 16.45
CA ALA A 52 -10.51 -24.46 17.33
C ALA A 52 -11.77 -24.05 16.54
N ARG A 53 -12.94 -24.53 17.02
CA ARG A 53 -14.27 -24.19 16.47
C ARG A 53 -15.16 -23.69 17.61
N ARG A 54 -14.86 -22.50 18.11
CA ARG A 54 -15.59 -21.87 19.21
C ARG A 54 -16.43 -20.70 18.70
N GLY A 55 -17.68 -20.62 19.14
CA GLY A 55 -18.59 -19.51 18.85
C GLY A 55 -19.34 -19.64 17.52
N ALA A 56 -19.82 -18.54 17.00
CA ALA A 56 -20.56 -18.49 15.75
C ALA A 56 -19.63 -18.65 14.54
N GLU A 57 -20.08 -19.40 13.52
CA GLU A 57 -19.34 -19.53 12.27
C GLU A 57 -19.51 -18.28 11.40
N ILE A 58 -18.38 -17.73 10.92
CA ILE A 58 -18.34 -16.74 9.86
C ILE A 58 -17.92 -17.46 8.58
N LYS A 59 -18.80 -17.46 7.57
CA LYS A 59 -18.51 -18.05 6.26
C LYS A 59 -17.62 -17.11 5.46
N GLY A 60 -16.51 -17.64 4.96
CA GLY A 60 -15.52 -16.89 4.19
C GLY A 60 -14.14 -16.89 4.83
N VAL A 61 -13.24 -16.13 4.27
CA VAL A 61 -11.87 -15.97 4.75
C VAL A 61 -11.81 -14.75 5.66
N ILE A 62 -11.44 -14.94 6.92
CA ILE A 62 -11.15 -13.86 7.86
C ILE A 62 -9.68 -13.49 7.71
N SER A 63 -9.39 -12.20 7.56
CA SER A 63 -8.03 -11.70 7.36
C SER A 63 -7.87 -10.29 7.95
N PRO A 64 -6.66 -9.87 8.37
CA PRO A 64 -6.38 -8.43 8.48
C PRO A 64 -6.71 -7.73 7.17
N GLY A 65 -7.11 -6.47 7.22
CA GLY A 65 -7.35 -5.70 6.01
C GLY A 65 -6.06 -5.44 5.23
N PHE A 66 -6.20 -5.10 3.95
CA PHE A 66 -5.09 -4.87 3.04
C PHE A 66 -4.31 -3.60 3.37
N LEU A 67 -3.03 -3.59 3.01
CA LEU A 67 -2.12 -2.45 3.12
C LEU A 67 -1.65 -2.07 1.71
N ASP A 68 -1.80 -0.80 1.35
CA ASP A 68 -1.45 -0.31 0.02
C ASP A 68 -0.42 0.82 0.11
N LEU A 69 0.78 0.57 -0.40
CA LEU A 69 1.90 1.49 -0.29
C LEU A 69 2.02 2.47 -1.48
N GLN A 70 1.03 2.46 -2.41
CA GLN A 70 1.01 3.37 -3.54
C GLN A 70 -0.42 3.73 -3.92
N VAL A 71 -0.90 4.88 -3.44
CA VAL A 71 -2.26 5.39 -3.65
C VAL A 71 -2.22 6.87 -3.99
N ASN A 72 -2.42 7.20 -5.25
CA ASN A 72 -2.41 8.59 -5.74
C ASN A 72 -3.72 9.33 -5.43
N GLY A 73 -4.82 8.58 -5.27
CA GLY A 73 -6.12 9.15 -4.98
C GLY A 73 -7.21 8.10 -4.71
N GLY A 74 -8.42 8.60 -4.47
CA GLY A 74 -9.61 7.79 -4.24
C GLY A 74 -10.78 8.67 -3.83
N GLY A 75 -12.03 8.22 -4.08
CA GLY A 75 -13.22 8.98 -3.70
C GLY A 75 -13.37 10.32 -4.42
N GLY A 76 -12.77 10.47 -5.59
CA GLY A 76 -12.75 11.71 -6.36
C GLY A 76 -11.62 12.69 -5.98
N VAL A 77 -10.75 12.32 -5.04
CA VAL A 77 -9.66 13.16 -4.52
C VAL A 77 -8.33 12.71 -5.09
N LEU A 78 -7.51 13.63 -5.58
CA LEU A 78 -6.11 13.43 -5.96
C LEU A 78 -5.20 14.04 -4.89
N VAL A 79 -4.24 13.26 -4.37
CA VAL A 79 -3.34 13.69 -3.30
C VAL A 79 -2.57 14.97 -3.66
N ASN A 80 -2.09 15.09 -4.91
CA ASN A 80 -1.34 16.26 -5.37
C ASN A 80 -2.16 17.56 -5.33
N THR A 81 -3.45 17.50 -5.65
CA THR A 81 -4.28 18.70 -5.81
C THR A 81 -5.09 19.07 -4.57
N GLU A 82 -5.40 18.08 -3.73
CA GLU A 82 -6.25 18.24 -2.55
C GLU A 82 -5.64 17.54 -1.32
N PRO A 83 -4.41 17.92 -0.89
CA PRO A 83 -3.73 17.24 0.22
C PRO A 83 -4.50 17.29 1.55
N ASP A 84 -5.28 18.33 1.78
CA ASP A 84 -6.12 18.46 2.98
C ASP A 84 -7.25 17.42 3.05
N ARG A 85 -7.53 16.71 1.94
CA ARG A 85 -8.57 15.69 1.82
C ARG A 85 -8.04 14.25 1.78
N ILE A 86 -6.80 14.03 2.16
CA ILE A 86 -6.21 12.67 2.22
C ILE A 86 -7.05 11.72 3.09
N ALA A 87 -7.71 12.22 4.14
CA ALA A 87 -8.62 11.42 4.96
C ALA A 87 -9.81 10.84 4.14
N ASP A 88 -10.30 11.58 3.13
CA ASP A 88 -11.36 11.09 2.23
C ASP A 88 -10.81 9.96 1.34
N VAL A 89 -9.55 10.05 0.90
CA VAL A 89 -8.87 8.97 0.16
C VAL A 89 -8.79 7.71 1.03
N CYS A 90 -8.33 7.83 2.29
CA CYS A 90 -8.30 6.72 3.24
C CYS A 90 -9.67 6.07 3.40
N ALA A 91 -10.72 6.90 3.59
CA ALA A 91 -12.10 6.43 3.75
C ALA A 91 -12.62 5.72 2.48
N ALA A 92 -12.25 6.21 1.29
CA ALA A 92 -12.63 5.57 0.03
C ALA A 92 -12.03 4.16 -0.10
N HIS A 93 -10.73 4.01 0.16
CA HIS A 93 -10.04 2.71 0.08
C HIS A 93 -10.50 1.73 1.16
N ARG A 94 -10.85 2.22 2.34
CA ARG A 94 -11.38 1.39 3.44
C ARG A 94 -12.67 0.66 3.05
N ARG A 95 -13.51 1.24 2.18
CA ARG A 95 -14.73 0.59 1.66
C ARG A 95 -14.43 -0.65 0.82
N PHE A 96 -13.20 -0.78 0.34
CA PHE A 96 -12.71 -1.92 -0.45
C PHE A 96 -11.75 -2.82 0.34
N GLY A 97 -11.74 -2.70 1.69
CA GLY A 97 -10.96 -3.57 2.57
C GLY A 97 -9.50 -3.15 2.76
N THR A 98 -9.04 -2.02 2.19
CA THR A 98 -7.70 -1.47 2.44
C THR A 98 -7.74 -0.61 3.70
N ILE A 99 -7.13 -1.09 4.78
CA ILE A 99 -7.21 -0.46 6.10
C ILE A 99 -6.09 0.56 6.36
N GLY A 100 -5.04 0.51 5.58
CA GLY A 100 -3.93 1.45 5.65
C GLY A 100 -3.35 1.72 4.27
N ILE A 101 -3.06 2.98 4.00
CA ILE A 101 -2.47 3.43 2.73
C ILE A 101 -1.22 4.28 2.99
N MET A 102 -0.31 4.31 2.02
CA MET A 102 0.64 5.41 1.83
C MET A 102 0.10 6.33 0.73
N PRO A 103 -0.46 7.50 1.10
CA PRO A 103 -0.81 8.50 0.10
C PRO A 103 0.42 8.83 -0.73
N THR A 104 0.25 8.85 -2.06
CA THR A 104 1.33 9.00 -3.02
C THR A 104 1.26 10.37 -3.67
N VAL A 105 2.34 11.14 -3.55
CA VAL A 105 2.54 12.38 -4.30
C VAL A 105 3.41 12.08 -5.50
N ILE A 106 2.84 12.24 -6.71
CA ILE A 106 3.58 12.08 -7.96
C ILE A 106 4.35 13.36 -8.28
N THR A 107 5.29 13.25 -9.23
CA THR A 107 6.15 14.38 -9.69
C THR A 107 5.35 15.65 -9.94
N ASP A 108 5.69 16.72 -9.24
CA ASP A 108 5.02 18.02 -9.32
C ASP A 108 5.98 19.16 -8.89
N ALA A 109 5.45 20.39 -8.84
CA ALA A 109 6.15 21.52 -8.25
C ALA A 109 6.55 21.21 -6.78
N ALA A 110 7.67 21.76 -6.34
CA ALA A 110 8.18 21.46 -5.01
C ALA A 110 7.23 21.93 -3.89
N GLU A 111 6.46 22.97 -4.14
CA GLU A 111 5.42 23.50 -3.24
C GLU A 111 4.30 22.48 -2.98
N ILE A 112 3.97 21.64 -3.96
CA ILE A 112 2.97 20.57 -3.82
C ILE A 112 3.51 19.48 -2.88
N LEU A 113 4.76 19.06 -3.06
CA LEU A 113 5.40 18.11 -2.15
C LEU A 113 5.44 18.65 -0.71
N GLU A 114 5.73 19.93 -0.53
CA GLU A 114 5.75 20.59 0.78
C GLU A 114 4.35 20.59 1.42
N ALA A 115 3.31 20.93 0.65
CA ALA A 115 1.92 20.94 1.11
C ALA A 115 1.42 19.54 1.48
N VAL A 116 1.74 18.53 0.65
CA VAL A 116 1.41 17.13 0.96
C VAL A 116 2.13 16.69 2.25
N ALA A 117 3.39 17.05 2.42
CA ALA A 117 4.13 16.70 3.64
C ALA A 117 3.50 17.33 4.89
N ASP A 118 3.02 18.57 4.83
CA ASP A 118 2.33 19.23 5.94
C ASP A 118 1.01 18.51 6.27
N ALA A 119 0.22 18.17 5.26
CA ALA A 119 -1.01 17.42 5.43
C ALA A 119 -0.78 16.03 6.06
N ILE A 120 0.23 15.30 5.57
CA ILE A 120 0.60 13.97 6.11
C ILE A 120 1.05 14.07 7.57
N ILE A 121 1.87 15.06 7.93
CA ILE A 121 2.31 15.24 9.33
C ILE A 121 1.12 15.49 10.24
N ALA A 122 0.10 16.23 9.77
CA ALA A 122 -1.10 16.52 10.55
C ALA A 122 -1.95 15.27 10.84
N ILE A 123 -1.93 14.26 9.95
CA ILE A 123 -2.74 13.03 10.06
C ILE A 123 -1.88 11.76 10.14
N LYS A 124 -0.65 11.86 10.59
CA LYS A 124 0.35 10.78 10.55
C LYS A 124 -0.08 9.46 11.21
N ASP A 125 -0.99 9.52 12.17
CA ASP A 125 -1.50 8.36 12.88
C ASP A 125 -2.62 7.62 12.10
N ASP A 126 -3.17 8.26 11.04
CA ASP A 126 -4.24 7.72 10.20
C ASP A 126 -3.72 7.11 8.89
N VAL A 127 -2.43 7.29 8.58
CA VAL A 127 -1.77 6.78 7.37
C VAL A 127 -0.57 5.91 7.72
N LEU A 128 -0.12 5.07 6.78
CA LEU A 128 1.08 4.23 6.97
C LEU A 128 2.39 5.01 6.82
N GLY A 129 2.33 6.20 6.26
CA GLY A 129 3.44 7.05 5.89
C GLY A 129 3.10 7.83 4.64
N VAL A 130 4.12 8.18 3.84
CA VAL A 130 3.96 8.84 2.55
C VAL A 130 4.82 8.16 1.49
N HIS A 131 4.28 8.01 0.28
CA HIS A 131 5.04 7.62 -0.90
C HIS A 131 5.30 8.87 -1.75
N ILE A 132 6.56 9.20 -1.98
CA ILE A 132 6.99 10.28 -2.87
C ILE A 132 7.47 9.62 -4.17
N GLU A 133 6.70 9.78 -5.25
CA GLU A 133 7.00 9.17 -6.54
C GLU A 133 7.62 10.19 -7.49
N GLY A 134 8.92 10.15 -7.60
CA GLY A 134 9.73 11.20 -8.23
C GLY A 134 9.94 12.40 -7.28
N PRO A 135 10.28 13.56 -7.81
CA PRO A 135 10.50 13.96 -9.21
C PRO A 135 11.86 13.54 -9.76
N HIS A 136 12.65 12.76 -9.05
CA HIS A 136 14.02 12.35 -9.37
C HIS A 136 14.04 11.08 -10.23
N ILE A 137 13.33 11.14 -11.35
CA ILE A 137 13.06 10.03 -12.27
C ILE A 137 13.66 10.27 -13.64
N ALA A 138 13.76 9.22 -14.45
CA ALA A 138 14.23 9.35 -15.83
C ALA A 138 13.16 9.99 -16.72
N MET A 139 13.53 11.02 -17.48
CA MET A 139 12.61 11.69 -18.42
C MET A 139 11.99 10.71 -19.43
N SER A 140 12.76 9.73 -19.91
CA SER A 140 12.30 8.69 -20.84
C SER A 140 11.28 7.72 -20.23
N LYS A 141 11.19 7.65 -18.91
CA LYS A 141 10.31 6.76 -18.14
C LYS A 141 9.34 7.51 -17.24
N ARG A 142 9.11 8.80 -17.51
CA ARG A 142 8.21 9.62 -16.69
C ARG A 142 6.74 9.16 -16.69
N GLY A 143 6.31 8.39 -17.69
CA GLY A 143 4.90 8.04 -17.82
C GLY A 143 4.03 9.30 -17.93
N THR A 144 3.01 9.44 -17.08
CA THR A 144 2.10 10.59 -17.01
C THR A 144 2.59 11.71 -16.08
N HIS A 145 3.75 11.55 -15.44
CA HIS A 145 4.32 12.60 -14.58
C HIS A 145 4.64 13.87 -15.38
N ALA A 146 4.44 15.03 -14.76
CA ALA A 146 4.68 16.33 -15.36
C ALA A 146 6.16 16.52 -15.74
N ALA A 147 6.44 16.60 -17.05
CA ALA A 147 7.79 16.65 -17.59
C ALA A 147 8.60 17.84 -17.06
N GLU A 148 7.96 18.99 -16.91
CA GLU A 148 8.52 20.25 -16.43
C GLU A 148 9.00 20.21 -14.98
N HIS A 149 8.53 19.21 -14.21
CA HIS A 149 8.90 19.03 -12.80
C HIS A 149 9.90 17.90 -12.57
N VAL A 150 10.20 17.10 -13.60
CA VAL A 150 11.26 16.08 -13.52
C VAL A 150 12.64 16.78 -13.38
N ARG A 151 13.39 16.40 -12.34
CA ARG A 151 14.65 17.04 -11.99
C ARG A 151 15.59 16.14 -11.20
N PRO A 152 16.91 16.41 -11.15
CA PRO A 152 17.83 15.73 -10.25
C PRO A 152 17.42 15.90 -8.77
N LEU A 153 17.95 15.03 -7.90
CA LEU A 153 17.74 15.16 -6.46
C LEU A 153 18.22 16.53 -5.97
N ASP A 154 17.36 17.23 -5.26
CA ASP A 154 17.60 18.60 -4.82
C ASP A 154 17.47 18.75 -3.28
N GLN A 155 17.99 19.88 -2.77
CA GLN A 155 17.99 20.18 -1.35
C GLN A 155 16.58 20.40 -0.78
N ARG A 156 15.61 20.84 -1.60
CA ARG A 156 14.20 21.01 -1.13
C ARG A 156 13.60 19.66 -0.80
N THR A 157 13.74 18.67 -1.67
CA THR A 157 13.27 17.30 -1.43
C THR A 157 13.93 16.70 -0.20
N ILE A 158 15.26 16.84 -0.05
CA ILE A 158 15.98 16.37 1.15
C ILE A 158 15.42 17.02 2.42
N THR A 159 15.13 18.32 2.38
CA THR A 159 14.57 19.05 3.53
C THR A 159 13.17 18.54 3.89
N VAL A 160 12.31 18.29 2.91
CA VAL A 160 10.96 17.73 3.13
C VAL A 160 11.05 16.33 3.71
N VAL A 161 11.87 15.47 3.13
CA VAL A 161 12.10 14.10 3.62
C VAL A 161 12.59 14.11 5.05
N LYS A 162 13.57 14.96 5.39
CA LYS A 162 14.05 15.11 6.77
C LYS A 162 12.94 15.55 7.72
N ARG A 163 12.14 16.54 7.34
CA ARG A 163 11.01 17.03 8.14
C ARG A 163 9.98 15.92 8.42
N LEU A 164 9.64 15.12 7.41
CA LEU A 164 8.76 13.95 7.56
C LEU A 164 9.35 12.92 8.52
N ARG A 165 10.63 12.58 8.36
CA ARG A 165 11.32 11.63 9.23
C ARG A 165 11.44 12.12 10.66
N ASP A 166 11.76 13.40 10.89
CA ASP A 166 11.81 14.05 12.20
C ASP A 166 10.43 14.03 12.89
N ALA A 167 9.33 14.09 12.11
CA ALA A 167 7.96 13.93 12.61
C ALA A 167 7.55 12.47 12.88
N GLY A 168 8.43 11.50 12.57
CA GLY A 168 8.18 10.08 12.74
C GLY A 168 7.35 9.44 11.63
N VAL A 169 7.20 10.12 10.48
CA VAL A 169 6.46 9.61 9.31
C VAL A 169 7.37 8.67 8.51
N PRO A 170 6.96 7.42 8.22
CA PRO A 170 7.64 6.57 7.25
C PRO A 170 7.60 7.19 5.85
N VAL A 171 8.74 7.18 5.15
CA VAL A 171 8.86 7.72 3.78
C VAL A 171 9.33 6.63 2.85
N LEU A 172 8.54 6.34 1.82
CA LEU A 172 8.91 5.58 0.64
C LEU A 172 9.21 6.60 -0.48
N LEU A 173 10.41 6.54 -1.07
CA LEU A 173 10.82 7.45 -2.14
C LEU A 173 11.19 6.67 -3.39
N THR A 174 10.41 6.84 -4.45
CA THR A 174 10.70 6.29 -5.77
C THR A 174 11.59 7.24 -6.56
N LEU A 175 12.70 6.69 -7.06
CA LEU A 175 13.69 7.42 -7.85
C LEU A 175 14.37 6.52 -8.90
N ALA A 176 15.00 7.16 -9.89
CA ALA A 176 15.81 6.49 -10.90
C ALA A 176 17.29 6.47 -10.46
N PRO A 177 17.92 5.29 -10.30
CA PRO A 177 19.28 5.18 -9.79
C PRO A 177 20.30 5.85 -10.71
N GLU A 178 20.09 5.83 -12.05
CA GLU A 178 20.95 6.51 -13.03
C GLU A 178 20.85 8.04 -12.97
N VAL A 179 19.76 8.58 -12.42
CA VAL A 179 19.56 10.03 -12.24
C VAL A 179 20.14 10.51 -10.90
N VAL A 180 19.98 9.71 -9.84
CA VAL A 180 20.34 10.11 -8.48
C VAL A 180 21.74 9.67 -8.08
N GLY A 181 22.15 8.48 -8.50
CA GLY A 181 23.46 7.88 -8.17
C GLY A 181 23.49 7.19 -6.80
N SER A 182 24.36 6.19 -6.69
CA SER A 182 24.45 5.30 -5.50
C SER A 182 24.82 6.03 -4.21
N ALA A 183 25.66 7.06 -4.27
CA ALA A 183 26.06 7.83 -3.08
C ALA A 183 24.87 8.55 -2.45
N ALA A 184 24.02 9.21 -3.25
CA ALA A 184 22.85 9.91 -2.75
C ALA A 184 21.76 8.91 -2.28
N ILE A 185 21.65 7.75 -2.91
CA ILE A 185 20.78 6.65 -2.42
C ILE A 185 21.22 6.23 -1.02
N ALA A 186 22.51 6.02 -0.78
CA ALA A 186 23.03 5.65 0.55
C ALA A 186 22.76 6.74 1.61
N GLU A 187 22.84 8.02 1.24
CA GLU A 187 22.50 9.13 2.14
C GLU A 187 21.01 9.12 2.52
N LEU A 188 20.10 8.92 1.56
CA LEU A 188 18.66 8.81 1.81
C LEU A 188 18.34 7.61 2.72
N VAL A 189 18.97 6.46 2.46
CA VAL A 189 18.83 5.26 3.30
C VAL A 189 19.32 5.53 4.74
N ALA A 190 20.44 6.21 4.90
CA ALA A 190 20.96 6.60 6.22
C ALA A 190 20.02 7.55 6.98
N MET A 191 19.17 8.32 6.29
CA MET A 191 18.10 9.12 6.87
C MET A 191 16.86 8.29 7.25
N GLY A 192 16.88 6.97 7.03
CA GLY A 192 15.76 6.08 7.28
C GLY A 192 14.66 6.12 6.23
N VAL A 193 14.97 6.56 5.01
CA VAL A 193 14.07 6.52 3.85
C VAL A 193 14.07 5.10 3.28
N ILE A 194 12.91 4.59 2.95
CA ILE A 194 12.74 3.39 2.13
C ILE A 194 12.91 3.83 0.68
N VAL A 195 14.08 3.57 0.08
CA VAL A 195 14.33 3.91 -1.32
C VAL A 195 13.80 2.79 -2.21
N SER A 196 12.98 3.18 -3.20
CA SER A 196 12.41 2.31 -4.23
C SER A 196 12.91 2.73 -5.60
N LEU A 197 13.42 1.79 -6.39
CA LEU A 197 13.85 2.06 -7.75
C LEU A 197 12.65 1.98 -8.69
N GLY A 198 12.45 3.00 -9.50
CA GLY A 198 11.32 3.06 -10.45
C GLY A 198 11.40 4.29 -11.34
N HIS A 199 10.54 4.36 -12.35
CA HIS A 199 10.56 5.41 -13.37
C HIS A 199 11.98 5.65 -13.93
N SER A 200 12.62 4.54 -14.32
CA SER A 200 14.07 4.47 -14.55
C SER A 200 14.39 3.72 -15.84
N ASP A 201 15.34 4.21 -16.58
CA ASP A 201 15.92 3.56 -17.77
C ASP A 201 17.27 2.90 -17.45
N ALA A 202 17.54 2.66 -16.16
CA ALA A 202 18.78 2.08 -15.69
C ALA A 202 19.08 0.72 -16.34
N SER A 203 20.35 0.49 -16.61
CA SER A 203 20.87 -0.85 -16.88
C SER A 203 20.75 -1.74 -15.64
N ALA A 204 20.91 -3.05 -15.82
CA ALA A 204 20.93 -3.97 -14.67
C ALA A 204 22.06 -3.62 -13.67
N THR A 205 23.23 -3.23 -14.17
CA THR A 205 24.39 -2.82 -13.33
C THR A 205 24.08 -1.60 -12.47
N GLU A 206 23.47 -0.54 -13.06
CA GLU A 206 23.07 0.65 -12.30
C GLU A 206 21.98 0.33 -11.25
N ALA A 207 21.07 -0.58 -11.57
CA ALA A 207 20.08 -1.07 -10.60
C ALA A 207 20.73 -1.85 -9.45
N GLU A 208 21.67 -2.74 -9.76
CA GLU A 208 22.44 -3.51 -8.76
C GLU A 208 23.25 -2.59 -7.85
N GLU A 209 23.89 -1.55 -8.40
CA GLU A 209 24.57 -0.51 -7.62
C GLU A 209 23.60 0.22 -6.68
N GLY A 210 22.36 0.51 -7.15
CA GLY A 210 21.30 1.09 -6.34
C GLY A 210 20.88 0.18 -5.16
N PHE A 211 20.73 -1.14 -5.40
CA PHE A 211 20.45 -2.11 -4.34
C PHE A 211 21.62 -2.24 -3.37
N ALA A 212 22.86 -2.28 -3.88
CA ALA A 212 24.07 -2.31 -3.05
C ALA A 212 24.21 -1.05 -2.19
N ALA A 213 23.72 0.10 -2.65
CA ALA A 213 23.65 1.35 -1.89
C ALA A 213 22.52 1.37 -0.84
N GLY A 214 21.68 0.30 -0.79
CA GLY A 214 20.65 0.12 0.23
C GLY A 214 19.22 0.40 -0.23
N ALA A 215 18.97 0.56 -1.55
CA ALA A 215 17.59 0.58 -2.05
C ALA A 215 16.90 -0.75 -1.69
N GLN A 216 15.69 -0.66 -1.12
CA GLN A 216 14.99 -1.82 -0.55
C GLN A 216 13.87 -2.33 -1.45
N ALA A 217 13.35 -1.50 -2.35
CA ALA A 217 12.17 -1.83 -3.13
C ALA A 217 12.31 -1.45 -4.60
N VAL A 218 11.38 -1.98 -5.39
CA VAL A 218 11.09 -1.54 -6.75
C VAL A 218 9.62 -1.19 -6.87
N THR A 219 9.33 -0.06 -7.51
CA THR A 219 7.98 0.46 -7.72
C THR A 219 7.36 -0.22 -8.94
N HIS A 220 6.11 -0.67 -8.84
CA HIS A 220 5.25 -1.23 -9.91
C HIS A 220 6.01 -1.93 -11.06
N LEU A 221 6.66 -3.06 -10.74
CA LEU A 221 7.48 -3.86 -11.64
C LEU A 221 6.92 -3.91 -13.07
N PHE A 222 7.79 -3.74 -14.06
CA PHE A 222 7.57 -3.64 -15.51
C PHE A 222 7.05 -2.28 -16.00
N ASN A 223 6.40 -1.48 -15.16
CA ASN A 223 5.85 -0.19 -15.55
C ASN A 223 6.90 0.90 -15.43
N ALA A 224 6.97 1.78 -16.43
CA ALA A 224 7.90 2.90 -16.47
C ALA A 224 9.36 2.55 -16.10
N MET A 225 9.88 1.42 -16.59
CA MET A 225 11.26 1.00 -16.38
C MET A 225 11.89 0.38 -17.61
N SER A 226 13.22 0.21 -17.60
CA SER A 226 13.95 -0.51 -18.66
C SER A 226 13.52 -1.97 -18.66
N PRO A 227 13.10 -2.51 -19.83
CA PRO A 227 12.55 -3.85 -19.93
C PRO A 227 13.63 -4.93 -19.87
N MET A 228 13.22 -6.11 -19.41
CA MET A 228 14.03 -7.33 -19.54
C MET A 228 13.95 -7.83 -20.99
N THR A 229 15.11 -7.98 -21.63
CA THR A 229 15.25 -8.62 -22.94
C THR A 229 16.23 -9.78 -22.86
N HIS A 230 16.37 -10.56 -23.95
CA HIS A 230 17.30 -11.68 -23.99
C HIS A 230 18.79 -11.30 -23.94
N ARG A 231 19.14 -10.02 -24.10
CA ARG A 231 20.52 -9.49 -24.08
C ARG A 231 20.76 -8.40 -23.05
N ALA A 232 19.70 -7.90 -22.41
CA ALA A 232 19.79 -6.87 -21.38
C ALA A 232 18.68 -7.13 -20.36
N ALA A 233 19.04 -7.31 -19.10
CA ALA A 233 18.09 -7.55 -18.05
C ALA A 233 17.29 -6.29 -17.68
N GLY A 234 17.90 -5.10 -17.85
CA GLY A 234 17.30 -3.84 -17.43
C GLY A 234 17.01 -3.80 -15.94
N LEU A 235 16.33 -2.76 -15.49
CA LEU A 235 15.85 -2.66 -14.12
C LEU A 235 14.85 -3.80 -13.80
N ALA A 236 13.98 -4.17 -14.76
CA ALA A 236 12.98 -5.22 -14.54
C ALA A 236 13.61 -6.57 -14.18
N GLY A 237 14.67 -6.99 -14.90
CA GLY A 237 15.38 -8.24 -14.61
C GLY A 237 16.21 -8.17 -13.34
N ALA A 238 16.92 -7.06 -13.10
CA ALA A 238 17.68 -6.84 -11.87
C ALA A 238 16.76 -6.83 -10.64
N ALA A 239 15.57 -6.23 -10.75
CA ALA A 239 14.58 -6.20 -9.69
C ALA A 239 14.13 -7.62 -9.29
N MET A 240 13.81 -8.47 -10.26
CA MET A 240 13.38 -9.85 -9.99
C MET A 240 14.47 -10.71 -9.32
N GLU A 241 15.75 -10.40 -9.60
CA GLU A 241 16.91 -11.13 -9.09
C GLU A 241 17.41 -10.60 -7.74
N HIS A 242 17.41 -9.27 -7.53
CA HIS A 242 18.15 -8.62 -6.45
C HIS A 242 17.33 -7.77 -5.51
N ALA A 243 16.14 -7.25 -5.90
CA ALA A 243 15.37 -6.39 -5.03
C ALA A 243 14.80 -7.16 -3.83
N PRO A 244 14.99 -6.67 -2.59
CA PRO A 244 14.38 -7.29 -1.40
C PRO A 244 12.85 -7.28 -1.46
N PHE A 245 12.26 -6.19 -1.96
CA PHE A 245 10.82 -6.02 -2.12
C PHE A 245 10.47 -5.52 -3.53
N VAL A 246 9.39 -6.05 -4.09
CA VAL A 246 8.97 -5.72 -5.46
C VAL A 246 7.50 -5.37 -5.49
N GLY A 247 7.19 -4.09 -5.75
CA GLY A 247 5.83 -3.60 -5.96
C GLY A 247 5.24 -4.11 -7.27
N LEU A 248 3.98 -4.55 -7.25
CA LEU A 248 3.32 -5.12 -8.42
C LEU A 248 1.85 -4.69 -8.48
N ILE A 249 1.42 -4.16 -9.63
CA ILE A 249 0.02 -3.90 -9.94
C ILE A 249 -0.57 -5.16 -10.57
N ALA A 250 -1.64 -5.71 -9.98
CA ALA A 250 -2.23 -6.97 -10.42
C ALA A 250 -3.64 -6.78 -11.02
N ASP A 251 -3.80 -5.79 -11.90
CA ASP A 251 -5.07 -5.48 -12.57
C ASP A 251 -5.27 -6.20 -13.92
N GLY A 252 -4.23 -6.86 -14.44
CA GLY A 252 -4.22 -7.52 -15.76
C GLY A 252 -4.19 -6.53 -16.94
N ILE A 253 -3.97 -5.26 -16.67
CA ILE A 253 -3.87 -4.16 -17.65
C ILE A 253 -2.43 -3.64 -17.66
N HIS A 254 -1.91 -3.20 -16.51
CA HIS A 254 -0.52 -2.76 -16.34
C HIS A 254 0.47 -3.91 -16.50
N VAL A 255 0.07 -5.10 -16.06
CA VAL A 255 0.84 -6.34 -16.26
C VAL A 255 -0.09 -7.44 -16.73
N GLU A 256 0.18 -7.99 -17.91
CA GLU A 256 -0.62 -9.07 -18.51
C GLU A 256 -0.56 -10.34 -17.64
N ASP A 257 -1.64 -11.10 -17.59
CA ASP A 257 -1.82 -12.24 -16.67
C ASP A 257 -0.73 -13.30 -16.75
N ARG A 258 -0.15 -13.59 -17.93
CA ARG A 258 0.98 -14.53 -18.06
C ARG A 258 2.24 -13.95 -17.45
N VAL A 259 2.44 -12.63 -17.61
CA VAL A 259 3.59 -11.93 -17.05
C VAL A 259 3.47 -11.85 -15.53
N LEU A 260 2.27 -11.62 -14.96
CA LEU A 260 2.01 -11.73 -13.53
C LEU A 260 2.43 -13.10 -12.98
N LYS A 261 2.04 -14.21 -13.67
CA LYS A 261 2.44 -15.56 -13.26
C LYS A 261 3.93 -15.81 -13.32
N ILE A 262 4.61 -15.24 -14.32
CA ILE A 262 6.07 -15.34 -14.45
C ILE A 262 6.73 -14.55 -13.32
N ALA A 263 6.31 -13.31 -13.09
CA ALA A 263 6.83 -12.46 -12.03
C ALA A 263 6.75 -13.13 -10.65
N VAL A 264 5.57 -13.65 -10.29
CA VAL A 264 5.36 -14.33 -9.00
C VAL A 264 6.27 -15.54 -8.82
N ARG A 265 6.59 -16.26 -9.89
CA ARG A 265 7.44 -17.46 -9.83
C ARG A 265 8.94 -17.17 -9.88
N ALA A 266 9.33 -16.12 -10.58
CA ALA A 266 10.72 -15.82 -10.88
C ALA A 266 11.36 -14.79 -9.94
N THR A 267 10.57 -13.95 -9.29
CA THR A 267 11.07 -12.94 -8.35
C THR A 267 11.59 -13.61 -7.09
N LYS A 268 12.84 -13.31 -6.71
CA LYS A 268 13.48 -13.85 -5.50
C LYS A 268 13.07 -13.09 -4.24
N GLY A 269 12.84 -11.79 -4.34
CA GLY A 269 12.40 -10.95 -3.24
C GLY A 269 10.92 -11.10 -2.91
N GLN A 270 10.48 -10.35 -1.91
CA GLN A 270 9.08 -10.35 -1.50
C GLN A 270 8.26 -9.43 -2.41
N ILE A 271 7.33 -9.99 -3.17
CA ILE A 271 6.40 -9.17 -3.94
C ILE A 271 5.35 -8.59 -2.99
N PHE A 272 5.10 -7.28 -3.08
CA PHE A 272 3.96 -6.65 -2.44
C PHE A 272 3.03 -6.04 -3.51
N LEU A 273 1.72 -6.22 -3.32
CA LEU A 273 0.73 -5.60 -4.19
C LEU A 273 0.62 -4.11 -3.89
N VAL A 274 0.40 -3.34 -4.94
CA VAL A 274 -0.02 -1.95 -4.89
C VAL A 274 -1.19 -1.74 -5.85
N SER A 275 -2.10 -0.83 -5.52
CA SER A 275 -3.15 -0.48 -6.46
C SER A 275 -2.67 0.53 -7.50
N ASP A 276 -1.80 1.44 -7.12
CA ASP A 276 -1.47 2.64 -7.91
C ASP A 276 -2.75 3.43 -8.28
N ALA A 277 -3.70 3.42 -7.34
CA ALA A 277 -5.05 3.91 -7.53
C ALA A 277 -5.10 5.42 -7.72
N MET A 278 -5.96 5.83 -8.64
CA MET A 278 -6.27 7.23 -8.95
C MET A 278 -7.64 7.63 -8.34
N PRO A 279 -8.05 8.92 -8.43
CA PRO A 279 -9.30 9.43 -7.88
C PRO A 279 -10.57 8.64 -8.21
N THR A 280 -10.57 7.90 -9.31
CA THR A 280 -11.71 7.14 -9.80
C THR A 280 -12.08 5.92 -8.93
N VAL A 281 -11.15 5.41 -8.11
CA VAL A 281 -11.47 4.31 -7.17
C VAL A 281 -12.42 4.83 -6.09
N GLY A 282 -13.66 4.35 -6.12
CA GLY A 282 -14.73 4.81 -5.24
C GLY A 282 -15.17 6.27 -5.46
N GLY A 283 -14.81 6.86 -6.58
CA GLY A 283 -15.14 8.21 -7.03
C GLY A 283 -15.79 8.24 -8.41
N PRO A 284 -15.80 9.41 -9.08
CA PRO A 284 -16.26 9.56 -10.46
C PRO A 284 -15.37 8.80 -11.46
N ASP A 285 -15.94 8.42 -12.63
CA ASP A 285 -15.22 7.70 -13.69
C ASP A 285 -14.22 8.57 -14.47
N GLN A 286 -13.98 9.79 -14.04
CA GLN A 286 -12.99 10.71 -14.65
C GLN A 286 -12.45 11.71 -13.63
N PHE A 287 -11.27 12.23 -13.91
CA PHE A 287 -10.63 13.32 -13.17
C PHE A 287 -9.67 14.09 -14.08
N ASP A 288 -9.22 15.26 -13.64
CA ASP A 288 -8.23 16.04 -14.38
C ASP A 288 -6.83 15.85 -13.77
N LEU A 289 -5.84 15.63 -14.66
CA LEU A 289 -4.43 15.53 -14.30
C LEU A 289 -3.61 16.42 -15.24
N TYR A 290 -2.97 17.45 -14.69
CA TYR A 290 -2.13 18.41 -15.44
C TYR A 290 -2.84 18.99 -16.69
N GLY A 291 -4.14 19.34 -16.53
CA GLY A 291 -4.96 19.89 -17.61
C GLY A 291 -5.47 18.86 -18.64
N ASN A 292 -5.21 17.58 -18.42
CA ASN A 292 -5.75 16.50 -19.24
C ASN A 292 -6.85 15.77 -18.48
N THR A 293 -8.00 15.54 -19.13
CA THR A 293 -9.05 14.68 -18.56
C THR A 293 -8.67 13.21 -18.73
N ILE A 294 -8.54 12.52 -17.60
CA ILE A 294 -8.33 11.08 -17.53
C ILE A 294 -9.67 10.41 -17.25
N ARG A 295 -9.99 9.34 -17.96
CA ARG A 295 -11.29 8.64 -17.84
C ARG A 295 -11.12 7.13 -17.77
N VAL A 296 -12.09 6.47 -17.16
CA VAL A 296 -12.17 5.01 -17.13
C VAL A 296 -12.78 4.51 -18.45
N GLU A 297 -12.02 3.72 -19.20
CA GLU A 297 -12.50 3.01 -20.37
C GLU A 297 -12.12 1.53 -20.29
N HIS A 298 -13.12 0.66 -20.18
CA HIS A 298 -12.91 -0.80 -20.03
C HIS A 298 -11.96 -1.17 -18.86
N GLY A 299 -12.08 -0.46 -17.72
CA GLY A 299 -11.24 -0.66 -16.55
C GLY A 299 -9.85 -0.01 -16.64
N ARG A 300 -9.52 0.65 -17.76
CA ARG A 300 -8.27 1.41 -17.95
C ARG A 300 -8.49 2.86 -17.66
N LEU A 301 -7.49 3.49 -17.04
CA LEU A 301 -7.41 4.96 -16.98
C LEU A 301 -6.58 5.43 -18.17
N ILE A 302 -7.20 6.19 -19.05
CA ILE A 302 -6.54 6.69 -20.24
C ILE A 302 -6.74 8.19 -20.41
N ASN A 303 -5.71 8.84 -20.97
CA ASN A 303 -5.79 10.21 -21.44
C ASN A 303 -6.35 10.28 -22.88
N ALA A 304 -6.44 11.49 -23.43
CA ALA A 304 -6.96 11.71 -24.79
C ALA A 304 -6.14 10.99 -25.89
N GLU A 305 -4.84 10.74 -25.65
CA GLU A 305 -3.94 10.03 -26.56
C GLU A 305 -3.99 8.50 -26.38
N GLY A 306 -4.78 8.00 -25.40
CA GLY A 306 -4.89 6.57 -25.09
C GLY A 306 -3.76 6.00 -24.24
N ALA A 307 -2.92 6.85 -23.64
CA ALA A 307 -1.88 6.44 -22.70
C ALA A 307 -2.46 6.17 -21.31
N LEU A 308 -1.92 5.15 -20.60
CA LEU A 308 -2.33 4.82 -19.23
C LEU A 308 -1.86 5.90 -18.24
N ALA A 309 -2.70 6.20 -17.27
CA ALA A 309 -2.48 7.24 -16.24
C ALA A 309 -2.84 6.72 -14.83
N GLY A 310 -2.02 5.84 -14.26
CA GLY A 310 -2.31 5.13 -13.04
C GLY A 310 -3.42 4.09 -13.20
N ALA A 311 -3.90 3.50 -12.11
CA ALA A 311 -4.82 2.37 -12.15
C ALA A 311 -6.22 2.69 -11.59
N HIS A 312 -7.21 1.94 -12.09
CA HIS A 312 -8.57 1.88 -11.57
C HIS A 312 -8.81 0.48 -10.99
N THR A 313 -8.11 0.16 -9.92
CA THR A 313 -8.19 -1.14 -9.27
C THR A 313 -8.04 -1.03 -7.76
N THR A 314 -8.56 -2.01 -7.04
CA THR A 314 -8.46 -2.14 -5.58
C THR A 314 -7.53 -3.29 -5.21
N MET A 315 -7.03 -3.28 -3.97
CA MET A 315 -6.23 -4.40 -3.43
C MET A 315 -6.99 -5.73 -3.46
N ALA A 316 -8.30 -5.70 -3.17
CA ALA A 316 -9.16 -6.89 -3.20
C ALA A 316 -9.21 -7.51 -4.60
N GLU A 317 -9.39 -6.70 -5.64
CA GLU A 317 -9.40 -7.16 -7.04
C GLU A 317 -8.05 -7.75 -7.45
N GLY A 318 -6.93 -7.13 -7.04
CA GLY A 318 -5.58 -7.66 -7.27
C GLY A 318 -5.37 -9.03 -6.63
N VAL A 319 -5.78 -9.20 -5.37
CA VAL A 319 -5.73 -10.49 -4.66
C VAL A 319 -6.58 -11.54 -5.36
N ALA A 320 -7.84 -11.23 -5.66
CA ALA A 320 -8.75 -12.15 -6.33
C ALA A 320 -8.21 -12.57 -7.71
N ARG A 321 -7.65 -11.64 -8.49
CA ARG A 321 -7.03 -11.93 -9.78
C ARG A 321 -5.86 -12.90 -9.66
N LEU A 322 -4.92 -12.65 -8.75
CA LEU A 322 -3.76 -13.54 -8.56
C LEU A 322 -4.20 -14.96 -8.19
N ILE A 323 -5.18 -15.10 -7.30
CA ILE A 323 -5.74 -16.41 -6.92
C ILE A 323 -6.42 -17.06 -8.12
N GLY A 324 -7.20 -16.32 -8.91
CA GLY A 324 -7.81 -16.78 -10.17
C GLY A 324 -6.78 -17.24 -11.21
N LEU A 325 -5.56 -16.71 -11.18
CA LEU A 325 -4.43 -17.12 -12.01
C LEU A 325 -3.68 -18.34 -11.46
N GLY A 326 -4.09 -18.89 -10.31
CA GLY A 326 -3.50 -20.07 -9.68
C GLY A 326 -2.36 -19.76 -8.69
N VAL A 327 -2.21 -18.51 -8.26
CA VAL A 327 -1.34 -18.19 -7.13
C VAL A 327 -2.00 -18.72 -5.85
N PRO A 328 -1.26 -19.41 -4.96
CA PRO A 328 -1.84 -19.90 -3.70
C PRO A 328 -2.44 -18.74 -2.89
N PRO A 329 -3.65 -18.90 -2.32
CA PRO A 329 -4.31 -17.84 -1.55
C PRO A 329 -3.44 -17.23 -0.44
N VAL A 330 -2.73 -18.06 0.31
CA VAL A 330 -1.82 -17.58 1.35
C VAL A 330 -0.73 -16.67 0.79
N THR A 331 -0.21 -16.99 -0.39
CA THR A 331 0.81 -16.17 -1.07
C THR A 331 0.24 -14.82 -1.50
N ALA A 332 -0.97 -14.79 -2.10
CA ALA A 332 -1.62 -13.54 -2.49
C ALA A 332 -1.95 -12.66 -1.27
N LEU A 333 -2.37 -13.25 -0.15
CA LEU A 333 -2.61 -12.52 1.10
C LEU A 333 -1.30 -11.98 1.70
N HIS A 334 -0.20 -12.73 1.67
CA HIS A 334 1.11 -12.20 2.05
C HIS A 334 1.49 -10.98 1.22
N MET A 335 1.28 -11.01 -0.10
CA MET A 335 1.58 -9.90 -0.99
C MET A 335 0.76 -8.64 -0.67
N ALA A 336 -0.46 -8.78 -0.17
CA ALA A 336 -1.34 -7.65 0.12
C ALA A 336 -1.29 -7.18 1.57
N ILE A 337 -0.66 -7.94 2.48
CA ILE A 337 -0.72 -7.68 3.92
C ILE A 337 0.67 -7.77 4.56
N SER A 338 1.29 -8.95 4.58
CA SER A 338 2.50 -9.20 5.37
C SER A 338 3.75 -8.57 4.75
N HIS A 339 3.90 -8.65 3.42
CA HIS A 339 5.06 -8.08 2.73
C HIS A 339 5.07 -6.54 2.77
N PRO A 340 3.96 -5.81 2.46
CA PRO A 340 3.97 -4.37 2.65
C PRO A 340 4.17 -3.95 4.11
N ALA A 341 3.61 -4.69 5.08
CA ALA A 341 3.86 -4.45 6.50
C ALA A 341 5.34 -4.62 6.87
N ALA A 342 6.00 -5.66 6.34
CA ALA A 342 7.42 -5.91 6.57
C ALA A 342 8.30 -4.80 5.97
N LEU A 343 8.01 -4.35 4.75
CA LEU A 343 8.76 -3.28 4.07
C LEU A 343 8.78 -1.98 4.89
N ILE A 344 7.66 -1.62 5.51
CA ILE A 344 7.57 -0.40 6.33
C ILE A 344 7.93 -0.62 7.80
N GLY A 345 8.43 -1.80 8.18
CA GLY A 345 8.80 -2.13 9.56
C GLY A 345 7.62 -2.25 10.53
N ARG A 346 6.41 -2.53 10.03
CA ARG A 346 5.17 -2.60 10.80
C ARG A 346 4.53 -4.00 10.72
N ALA A 347 5.33 -5.04 11.03
CA ALA A 347 4.86 -6.42 11.05
C ALA A 347 3.62 -6.65 11.94
N ASP A 348 3.41 -5.79 12.95
CA ASP A 348 2.21 -5.76 13.78
C ASP A 348 0.93 -5.57 12.95
N LEU A 349 1.02 -4.90 11.80
CA LEU A 349 -0.12 -4.67 10.91
C LEU A 349 -0.62 -5.96 10.22
N ALA A 350 0.18 -6.98 10.13
CA ALA A 350 -0.22 -8.28 9.59
C ALA A 350 -0.92 -9.19 10.64
N SER A 351 -0.80 -8.88 11.94
CA SER A 351 -1.39 -9.69 13.01
C SER A 351 -2.89 -9.39 13.19
N LEU A 352 -3.69 -10.41 13.49
CA LEU A 352 -5.07 -10.25 13.95
C LEU A 352 -5.15 -9.84 15.42
N VAL A 353 -4.25 -10.34 16.27
CA VAL A 353 -4.27 -10.04 17.71
C VAL A 353 -3.97 -8.56 17.96
N GLY A 354 -4.81 -7.92 18.76
CA GLY A 354 -4.77 -6.49 19.07
C GLY A 354 -5.56 -5.62 18.09
N ARG A 355 -5.99 -6.18 16.95
CA ARG A 355 -6.66 -5.43 15.88
C ARG A 355 -8.12 -5.14 16.21
N SER A 356 -8.59 -3.96 15.78
CA SER A 356 -10.02 -3.63 15.79
C SER A 356 -10.79 -4.56 14.86
N VAL A 357 -11.97 -4.99 15.27
CA VAL A 357 -12.88 -5.79 14.43
C VAL A 357 -13.26 -5.09 13.11
N ARG A 358 -13.12 -3.77 13.04
CA ARG A 358 -13.36 -2.98 11.82
C ARG A 358 -12.20 -3.05 10.82
N ASP A 359 -11.03 -3.48 11.28
CA ASP A 359 -9.81 -3.63 10.46
C ASP A 359 -9.55 -5.10 10.09
N VAL A 360 -10.50 -5.97 10.40
CA VAL A 360 -10.49 -7.39 10.04
C VAL A 360 -11.56 -7.62 9.00
N ILE A 361 -11.15 -7.96 7.80
CA ILE A 361 -12.05 -8.17 6.65
C ILE A 361 -12.50 -9.60 6.55
N VAL A 362 -13.63 -9.79 5.86
CA VAL A 362 -14.17 -11.10 5.47
C VAL A 362 -14.22 -11.13 3.94
N LEU A 363 -13.58 -12.14 3.34
CA LEU A 363 -13.64 -12.37 1.90
C LEU A 363 -14.58 -13.55 1.62
N ASN A 364 -15.36 -13.46 0.54
CA ASN A 364 -16.23 -14.55 0.10
C ASN A 364 -15.44 -15.66 -0.64
N SER A 365 -16.15 -16.68 -1.13
CA SER A 365 -15.52 -17.79 -1.88
C SER A 365 -14.92 -17.39 -3.22
N ALA A 366 -15.26 -16.22 -3.77
CA ALA A 366 -14.67 -15.62 -4.95
C ALA A 366 -13.49 -14.67 -4.62
N TRP A 367 -13.11 -14.57 -3.34
CA TRP A 367 -12.07 -13.67 -2.80
C TRP A 367 -12.45 -12.18 -2.88
N GLU A 368 -13.72 -11.88 -3.04
CA GLU A 368 -14.25 -10.53 -3.02
C GLU A 368 -14.57 -10.10 -1.58
N LEU A 369 -14.47 -8.80 -1.31
CA LEU A 369 -14.79 -8.26 0.01
C LEU A 369 -16.27 -8.47 0.36
N ASN A 370 -16.53 -9.06 1.53
CA ASN A 370 -17.83 -9.27 2.11
C ASN A 370 -17.96 -8.56 3.48
N GLY A 371 -17.48 -7.33 3.56
CA GLY A 371 -17.51 -6.52 4.76
C GLY A 371 -16.36 -6.77 5.74
N CYS A 372 -16.52 -6.29 6.97
CA CYS A 372 -15.59 -6.52 8.08
C CYS A 372 -16.24 -7.40 9.16
N ILE A 373 -15.43 -7.98 10.04
CA ILE A 373 -15.93 -8.90 11.09
C ILE A 373 -16.93 -8.24 12.06
N ALA A 374 -16.94 -6.90 12.16
CA ALA A 374 -17.90 -6.16 12.96
C ALA A 374 -19.33 -6.22 12.40
N GLU A 375 -19.51 -6.61 11.14
CA GLU A 375 -20.78 -6.68 10.41
C GLU A 375 -21.37 -8.10 10.45
N HIS A 376 -20.63 -9.07 10.99
CA HIS A 376 -20.98 -10.47 11.16
C HIS A 376 -21.13 -10.83 12.67
#